data_8154cec13fcbe5893ad706a1202e747e
#
_entry.id   8154cec13fcbe5893ad706a1202e747e
#
_cell.length_a   1.000
_cell.length_b   1.000
_cell.length_c   1.000
_cell.angle_alpha   90.00
_cell.angle_beta   90.00
_cell.angle_gamma   90.00
#
_symmetry.space_group_name_H-M   'P 1'
#
loop_
_entity.id
_entity.type
_entity.pdbx_description
1 polymer ?
#
loop_
_entity_poly.entity_id
_entity_poly.type
_entity_poly.pdbx_seq_one_letter_code
_entity_poly.pdbx_strand_id
1 'polypeptide(L)'
;MKRQKAEWLMIAVTLCWGSSYLFMQYGLNTIAEFNLIALRFGLAFLVTAALFFKHLRKTDLPTIKYGALLGFLLFCIFTCITFGLKTTTTSNAGFLVSLTVIFVPLIYVFVFKKKLHPSLIIGICLAFIGMGLLTLNSQLHIYPGDFLCILSALFYAVYIIITGTVVKNSDSLNLGILQLGFAGAFGLLFSFIFETPSLPATLNGWISILVLSLVCSAFGFVVQPLAQKYTTPTRTGLIFALEPVFAALFGFLFAHEILPLRGYIGAALVLLGVVVSDWQGKRREHEHTLGT
;
A
#
# COMPACT_ATOMS: atom_id res chain seq x y z
N MET A 1 20.83 5.18 -4.26
CA MET A 1 20.50 3.74 -4.05
C MET A 1 20.34 3.08 -5.42
N LYS A 2 20.78 1.82 -5.61
CA LYS A 2 20.53 1.09 -6.86
C LYS A 2 19.07 0.65 -6.93
N ARG A 3 18.47 0.58 -8.15
CA ARG A 3 17.09 0.16 -8.40
C ARG A 3 16.73 -1.16 -7.71
N GLN A 4 17.57 -2.19 -7.83
CA GLN A 4 17.34 -3.49 -7.20
C GLN A 4 17.14 -3.38 -5.68
N LYS A 5 17.99 -2.57 -4.99
CA LYS A 5 17.84 -2.35 -3.54
C LYS A 5 16.51 -1.65 -3.21
N ALA A 6 16.06 -0.73 -4.06
CA ALA A 6 14.77 -0.09 -3.90
C ALA A 6 13.60 -1.08 -4.03
N GLU A 7 13.64 -1.96 -5.02
CA GLU A 7 12.63 -2.99 -5.23
C GLU A 7 12.57 -4.01 -4.09
N TRP A 8 13.72 -4.43 -3.55
CA TRP A 8 13.76 -5.28 -2.35
C TRP A 8 13.17 -4.59 -1.12
N LEU A 9 13.44 -3.30 -0.94
CA LEU A 9 12.81 -2.52 0.14
C LEU A 9 11.28 -2.45 -0.04
N MET A 10 10.81 -2.30 -1.27
CA MET A 10 9.37 -2.29 -1.54
C MET A 10 8.73 -3.66 -1.31
N ILE A 11 9.42 -4.77 -1.62
CA ILE A 11 8.96 -6.11 -1.28
C ILE A 11 8.86 -6.27 0.25
N ALA A 12 9.84 -5.77 1.00
CA ALA A 12 9.79 -5.78 2.47
C ALA A 12 8.62 -4.94 3.03
N VAL A 13 8.35 -3.77 2.43
CA VAL A 13 7.16 -2.96 2.74
C VAL A 13 5.88 -3.75 2.48
N THR A 14 5.77 -4.39 1.32
CA THR A 14 4.59 -5.17 0.93
C THR A 14 4.39 -6.37 1.84
N LEU A 15 5.48 -7.01 2.30
CA LEU A 15 5.42 -8.06 3.32
C LEU A 15 4.76 -7.55 4.61
N CYS A 16 5.19 -6.37 5.11
CA CYS A 16 4.57 -5.77 6.30
C CYS A 16 3.09 -5.45 6.08
N TRP A 17 2.72 -4.97 4.88
CA TRP A 17 1.33 -4.64 4.57
C TRP A 17 0.44 -5.87 4.41
N GLY A 18 0.99 -7.02 4.01
CA GLY A 18 0.24 -8.28 3.98
C GLY A 18 -0.40 -8.65 5.33
N SER A 19 0.19 -8.23 6.45
CA SER A 19 -0.41 -8.41 7.78
C SER A 19 -1.47 -7.34 8.15
N SER A 20 -1.50 -6.22 7.42
CA SER A 20 -2.27 -5.01 7.80
C SER A 20 -3.78 -5.27 7.87
N TYR A 21 -4.34 -6.02 6.93
CA TYR A 21 -5.79 -6.30 6.90
C TYR A 21 -6.26 -7.05 8.14
N LEU A 22 -5.50 -8.05 8.59
CA LEU A 22 -5.79 -8.80 9.80
C LEU A 22 -5.81 -7.89 11.03
N PHE A 23 -4.76 -7.08 11.21
CA PHE A 23 -4.68 -6.16 12.33
C PHE A 23 -5.70 -5.02 12.24
N MET A 24 -6.08 -4.57 11.04
CA MET A 24 -7.18 -3.61 10.88
C MET A 24 -8.50 -4.20 11.34
N GLN A 25 -8.81 -5.44 10.98
CA GLN A 25 -10.03 -6.12 11.41
C GLN A 25 -10.08 -6.27 12.93
N TYR A 26 -8.98 -6.68 13.58
CA TYR A 26 -8.91 -6.73 15.04
C TYR A 26 -9.04 -5.35 15.70
N GLY A 27 -8.46 -4.31 15.11
CA GLY A 27 -8.60 -2.94 15.57
C GLY A 27 -10.04 -2.44 15.49
N LEU A 28 -10.72 -2.67 14.37
CA LEU A 28 -12.11 -2.26 14.13
C LEU A 28 -13.13 -2.95 15.05
N ASN A 29 -12.78 -4.07 15.68
CA ASN A 29 -13.61 -4.69 16.70
C ASN A 29 -13.59 -3.92 18.03
N THR A 30 -12.67 -2.98 18.23
CA THR A 30 -12.45 -2.30 19.51
C THR A 30 -12.57 -0.79 19.43
N ILE A 31 -12.35 -0.19 18.26
CA ILE A 31 -12.40 1.26 18.02
C ILE A 31 -13.04 1.56 16.66
N ALA A 32 -13.58 2.77 16.54
CA ALA A 32 -14.22 3.24 15.32
C ALA A 32 -13.21 3.53 14.18
N GLU A 33 -13.70 3.68 12.97
CA GLU A 33 -12.93 3.68 11.73
C GLU A 33 -11.97 4.86 11.62
N PHE A 34 -12.47 6.08 11.80
CA PHE A 34 -11.63 7.29 11.77
C PHE A 34 -10.65 7.33 12.93
N ASN A 35 -11.07 6.82 14.09
CA ASN A 35 -10.22 6.72 15.26
C ASN A 35 -9.07 5.73 15.03
N LEU A 36 -9.33 4.61 14.36
CA LEU A 36 -8.27 3.67 13.94
C LEU A 36 -7.26 4.34 13.02
N ILE A 37 -7.72 5.12 12.03
CA ILE A 37 -6.87 5.89 11.12
C ILE A 37 -6.04 6.92 11.90
N ALA A 38 -6.67 7.65 12.82
CA ALA A 38 -6.02 8.65 13.67
C ALA A 38 -4.89 8.05 14.51
N LEU A 39 -5.15 6.96 15.21
CA LEU A 39 -4.17 6.30 16.07
C LEU A 39 -3.05 5.65 15.24
N ARG A 40 -3.40 4.94 14.16
CA ARG A 40 -2.44 4.28 13.28
C ARG A 40 -1.43 5.26 12.71
N PHE A 41 -1.90 6.33 12.07
CA PHE A 41 -1.02 7.29 11.40
C PHE A 41 -0.46 8.34 12.34
N GLY A 42 -1.21 8.74 13.36
CA GLY A 42 -0.76 9.69 14.37
C GLY A 42 0.42 9.15 15.19
N LEU A 43 0.34 7.91 15.70
CA LEU A 43 1.46 7.27 16.40
C LEU A 43 2.66 7.04 15.48
N ALA A 44 2.43 6.61 14.24
CA ALA A 44 3.49 6.47 13.26
C ALA A 44 4.22 7.80 13.00
N PHE A 45 3.46 8.90 12.87
CA PHE A 45 4.02 10.24 12.74
C PHE A 45 4.82 10.65 13.98
N LEU A 46 4.26 10.51 15.17
CA LEU A 46 4.94 10.92 16.41
C LEU A 46 6.29 10.21 16.58
N VAL A 47 6.34 8.90 16.34
CA VAL A 47 7.57 8.12 16.43
C VAL A 47 8.58 8.54 15.37
N THR A 48 8.16 8.64 14.10
CA THR A 48 9.07 9.01 13.01
C THR A 48 9.52 10.45 13.09
N ALA A 49 8.63 11.38 13.49
CA ALA A 49 8.97 12.78 13.71
C ALA A 49 9.97 12.95 14.87
N ALA A 50 9.83 12.19 15.94
CA ALA A 50 10.79 12.21 17.05
C ALA A 50 12.18 11.69 16.60
N LEU A 51 12.21 10.55 15.88
CA LEU A 51 13.46 9.96 15.40
C LEU A 51 14.19 10.86 14.39
N PHE A 52 13.45 11.52 13.51
CA PHE A 52 14.00 12.36 12.44
C PHE A 52 13.77 13.86 12.65
N PHE A 53 13.57 14.29 13.88
CA PHE A 53 13.21 15.69 14.21
C PHE A 53 14.16 16.73 13.60
N LYS A 54 15.47 16.49 13.71
CA LYS A 54 16.49 17.42 13.15
C LYS A 54 16.38 17.56 11.63
N HIS A 55 15.98 16.50 10.96
CA HIS A 55 15.79 16.46 9.49
C HIS A 55 14.48 17.15 9.11
N LEU A 56 13.41 16.86 9.82
CA LEU A 56 12.07 17.40 9.58
C LEU A 56 12.02 18.93 9.74
N ARG A 57 12.79 19.53 10.67
CA ARG A 57 12.88 20.99 10.84
C ARG A 57 13.42 21.74 9.64
N LYS A 58 14.09 21.05 8.70
CA LYS A 58 14.66 21.66 7.47
C LYS A 58 13.73 21.49 6.26
N THR A 59 12.49 21.09 6.48
CA THR A 59 11.54 20.83 5.39
C THR A 59 11.13 22.13 4.71
N ASP A 60 11.20 22.15 3.39
CA ASP A 60 10.73 23.24 2.55
C ASP A 60 9.19 23.22 2.36
N LEU A 61 8.62 24.36 2.02
CA LEU A 61 7.17 24.51 1.85
C LEU A 61 6.57 23.61 0.75
N PRO A 62 7.21 23.40 -0.41
CA PRO A 62 6.73 22.43 -1.40
C PRO A 62 6.58 21.02 -0.83
N THR A 63 7.56 20.52 -0.08
CA THR A 63 7.51 19.19 0.56
C THR A 63 6.37 19.08 1.56
N ILE A 64 6.07 20.17 2.31
CA ILE A 64 4.91 20.21 3.23
C ILE A 64 3.60 20.10 2.44
N LYS A 65 3.43 20.87 1.35
CA LYS A 65 2.22 20.84 0.52
C LYS A 65 2.00 19.45 -0.09
N TYR A 66 3.04 18.84 -0.62
CA TYR A 66 2.95 17.48 -1.16
C TYR A 66 2.72 16.43 -0.07
N GLY A 67 3.34 16.59 1.11
CA GLY A 67 3.06 15.76 2.27
C GLY A 67 1.59 15.82 2.70
N ALA A 68 0.98 17.03 2.67
CA ALA A 68 -0.44 17.21 2.94
C ALA A 68 -1.33 16.54 1.88
N LEU A 69 -1.01 16.68 0.60
CA LEU A 69 -1.73 16.02 -0.50
C LEU A 69 -1.66 14.50 -0.38
N LEU A 70 -0.46 13.95 -0.16
CA LEU A 70 -0.27 12.51 0.00
C LEU A 70 -0.95 12.00 1.27
N GLY A 71 -0.91 12.76 2.37
CA GLY A 71 -1.60 12.44 3.61
C GLY A 71 -3.12 12.44 3.45
N PHE A 72 -3.67 13.39 2.69
CA PHE A 72 -5.10 13.39 2.35
C PHE A 72 -5.49 12.17 1.50
N LEU A 73 -4.68 11.81 0.51
CA LEU A 73 -4.92 10.61 -0.29
C LEU A 73 -4.85 9.34 0.57
N LEU A 74 -3.87 9.23 1.48
CA LEU A 74 -3.81 8.12 2.45
C LEU A 74 -5.05 8.08 3.33
N PHE A 75 -5.51 9.22 3.83
CA PHE A 75 -6.76 9.30 4.59
C PHE A 75 -7.95 8.77 3.77
N CYS A 76 -8.11 9.19 2.51
CA CYS A 76 -9.17 8.70 1.62
C CYS A 76 -9.06 7.18 1.38
N ILE A 77 -7.85 6.68 1.08
CA ILE A 77 -7.58 5.25 0.88
C ILE A 77 -8.05 4.45 2.09
N PHE A 78 -7.56 4.82 3.28
CA PHE A 78 -7.85 4.05 4.49
C PHE A 78 -9.28 4.24 5.01
N THR A 79 -9.91 5.38 4.77
CA THR A 79 -11.34 5.56 4.99
C THR A 79 -12.14 4.58 4.14
N CYS A 80 -11.87 4.50 2.84
CA CYS A 80 -12.55 3.56 1.97
C CYS A 80 -12.32 2.10 2.38
N ILE A 81 -11.09 1.71 2.79
CA ILE A 81 -10.80 0.34 3.23
C ILE A 81 -11.51 0.03 4.55
N THR A 82 -11.40 0.90 5.56
CA THR A 82 -11.97 0.64 6.89
C THR A 82 -13.50 0.53 6.86
N PHE A 83 -14.17 1.44 6.15
CA PHE A 83 -15.62 1.35 5.96
C PHE A 83 -16.01 0.18 5.03
N GLY A 84 -15.19 -0.13 4.02
CA GLY A 84 -15.37 -1.29 3.15
C GLY A 84 -15.36 -2.60 3.95
N LEU A 85 -14.40 -2.77 4.86
CA LEU A 85 -14.25 -3.97 5.69
C LEU A 85 -15.42 -4.24 6.64
N LYS A 86 -16.29 -3.27 6.89
CA LYS A 86 -17.54 -3.50 7.69
C LYS A 86 -18.54 -4.39 6.96
N THR A 87 -18.53 -4.37 5.64
CA THR A 87 -19.57 -5.00 4.81
C THR A 87 -19.03 -5.94 3.73
N THR A 88 -17.69 -6.03 3.58
CA THR A 88 -17.05 -7.03 2.72
C THR A 88 -16.09 -7.92 3.51
N THR A 89 -15.66 -9.02 2.92
CA THR A 89 -14.68 -9.91 3.53
C THR A 89 -13.26 -9.36 3.37
N THR A 90 -12.36 -9.73 4.28
CA THR A 90 -10.94 -9.35 4.21
C THR A 90 -10.29 -9.81 2.89
N SER A 91 -10.66 -11.01 2.40
CA SER A 91 -10.17 -11.53 1.12
C SER A 91 -10.65 -10.70 -0.07
N ASN A 92 -11.95 -10.33 -0.11
CA ASN A 92 -12.48 -9.46 -1.16
C ASN A 92 -11.83 -8.07 -1.10
N ALA A 93 -11.73 -7.47 0.08
CA ALA A 93 -11.08 -6.18 0.25
C ALA A 93 -9.64 -6.20 -0.28
N GLY A 94 -8.84 -7.20 0.11
CA GLY A 94 -7.47 -7.37 -0.38
C GLY A 94 -7.38 -7.51 -1.90
N PHE A 95 -8.27 -8.30 -2.52
CA PHE A 95 -8.34 -8.41 -3.98
C PHE A 95 -8.70 -7.08 -4.65
N LEU A 96 -9.77 -6.42 -4.18
CA LEU A 96 -10.29 -5.21 -4.80
C LEU A 96 -9.32 -4.03 -4.66
N VAL A 97 -8.66 -3.90 -3.51
CA VAL A 97 -7.58 -2.90 -3.34
C VAL A 97 -6.38 -3.21 -4.25
N SER A 98 -6.09 -4.49 -4.51
CA SER A 98 -5.03 -4.90 -5.41
C SER A 98 -5.32 -4.58 -6.90
N LEU A 99 -6.54 -4.16 -7.27
CA LEU A 99 -6.84 -3.57 -8.59
C LEU A 99 -5.97 -2.35 -8.89
N THR A 100 -5.32 -1.78 -7.89
CA THR A 100 -4.28 -0.77 -8.04
C THR A 100 -3.22 -1.20 -9.07
N VAL A 101 -2.90 -2.50 -9.19
CA VAL A 101 -1.96 -3.02 -10.20
C VAL A 101 -2.40 -2.74 -11.65
N ILE A 102 -3.72 -2.63 -11.87
CA ILE A 102 -4.32 -2.29 -13.17
C ILE A 102 -4.49 -0.76 -13.30
N PHE A 103 -5.01 -0.10 -12.24
CA PHE A 103 -5.28 1.33 -12.29
C PHE A 103 -4.02 2.17 -12.46
N VAL A 104 -2.90 1.81 -11.80
CA VAL A 104 -1.63 2.55 -11.95
C VAL A 104 -1.17 2.60 -13.41
N PRO A 105 -0.99 1.49 -14.13
CA PRO A 105 -0.56 1.55 -15.53
C PRO A 105 -1.58 2.22 -16.45
N LEU A 106 -2.89 2.03 -16.21
CA LEU A 106 -3.92 2.71 -17.00
C LEU A 106 -3.79 4.22 -16.85
N ILE A 107 -3.81 4.75 -15.64
CA ILE A 107 -3.68 6.19 -15.38
C ILE A 107 -2.32 6.69 -15.92
N TYR A 108 -1.25 5.92 -15.73
CA TYR A 108 0.08 6.30 -16.19
C TYR A 108 0.13 6.46 -17.73
N VAL A 109 -0.48 5.54 -18.48
CA VAL A 109 -0.59 5.63 -19.95
C VAL A 109 -1.43 6.84 -20.36
N PHE A 110 -2.60 7.03 -19.74
CA PHE A 110 -3.50 8.14 -20.09
C PHE A 110 -2.90 9.52 -19.77
N VAL A 111 -2.31 9.68 -18.59
CA VAL A 111 -1.77 10.97 -18.13
C VAL A 111 -0.43 11.31 -18.80
N PHE A 112 0.48 10.35 -18.89
CA PHE A 112 1.83 10.61 -19.42
C PHE A 112 1.99 10.24 -20.89
N LYS A 113 0.95 9.67 -21.53
CA LYS A 113 0.94 9.23 -22.94
C LYS A 113 2.13 8.31 -23.30
N LYS A 114 2.60 7.54 -22.31
CA LYS A 114 3.73 6.61 -22.47
C LYS A 114 3.23 5.20 -22.72
N LYS A 115 3.84 4.52 -23.70
CA LYS A 115 3.57 3.10 -23.96
C LYS A 115 4.18 2.23 -22.87
N LEU A 116 3.44 1.22 -22.42
CA LEU A 116 3.95 0.19 -21.51
C LEU A 116 4.77 -0.82 -22.29
N HIS A 117 5.80 -1.34 -21.66
CA HIS A 117 6.57 -2.43 -22.23
C HIS A 117 5.75 -3.75 -22.21
N PRO A 118 5.81 -4.60 -23.27
CA PRO A 118 5.03 -5.84 -23.31
C PRO A 118 5.23 -6.77 -22.10
N SER A 119 6.46 -6.91 -21.60
CA SER A 119 6.73 -7.72 -20.39
C SER A 119 6.01 -7.22 -19.14
N LEU A 120 5.85 -5.89 -19.02
CA LEU A 120 5.12 -5.29 -17.91
C LEU A 120 3.62 -5.59 -18.04
N ILE A 121 3.07 -5.53 -19.27
CA ILE A 121 1.67 -5.90 -19.54
C ILE A 121 1.45 -7.38 -19.19
N ILE A 122 2.32 -8.28 -19.64
CA ILE A 122 2.24 -9.70 -19.30
C ILE A 122 2.31 -9.91 -17.79
N GLY A 123 3.25 -9.22 -17.11
CA GLY A 123 3.39 -9.26 -15.65
C GLY A 123 2.12 -8.81 -14.92
N ILE A 124 1.49 -7.73 -15.38
CA ILE A 124 0.22 -7.21 -14.83
C ILE A 124 -0.91 -8.21 -15.03
N CYS A 125 -1.05 -8.80 -16.22
CA CYS A 125 -2.08 -9.80 -16.51
C CYS A 125 -1.89 -11.06 -15.63
N LEU A 126 -0.66 -11.56 -15.51
CA LEU A 126 -0.36 -12.69 -14.64
C LEU A 126 -0.67 -12.39 -13.16
N ALA A 127 -0.26 -11.22 -12.67
CA ALA A 127 -0.53 -10.79 -11.31
C ALA A 127 -2.04 -10.66 -11.04
N PHE A 128 -2.79 -10.07 -11.97
CA PHE A 128 -4.24 -9.91 -11.84
C PHE A 128 -4.98 -11.25 -11.80
N ILE A 129 -4.68 -12.15 -12.74
CA ILE A 129 -5.27 -13.50 -12.76
C ILE A 129 -4.87 -14.26 -11.48
N GLY A 130 -3.61 -14.17 -11.09
CA GLY A 130 -3.10 -14.81 -9.88
C GLY A 130 -3.78 -14.32 -8.61
N MET A 131 -3.97 -12.99 -8.46
CA MET A 131 -4.72 -12.42 -7.33
C MET A 131 -6.17 -12.91 -7.31
N GLY A 132 -6.84 -12.96 -8.48
CA GLY A 132 -8.19 -13.50 -8.58
C GLY A 132 -8.29 -14.95 -8.09
N LEU A 133 -7.36 -15.81 -8.53
CA LEU A 133 -7.31 -17.21 -8.09
C LEU A 133 -6.98 -17.35 -6.60
N LEU A 134 -6.15 -16.47 -6.05
CA LEU A 134 -5.73 -16.51 -4.65
C LEU A 134 -6.84 -16.07 -3.69
N THR A 135 -7.59 -15.02 -4.05
CA THR A 135 -8.46 -14.31 -3.10
C THR A 135 -9.96 -14.53 -3.33
N LEU A 136 -10.40 -14.71 -4.59
CA LEU A 136 -11.83 -14.87 -4.88
C LEU A 136 -12.33 -16.24 -4.45
N ASN A 137 -13.40 -16.24 -3.67
CA ASN A 137 -14.14 -17.43 -3.32
C ASN A 137 -15.07 -17.86 -4.46
N SER A 138 -15.56 -19.12 -4.42
CA SER A 138 -16.52 -19.66 -5.39
C SER A 138 -17.88 -18.96 -5.38
N GLN A 139 -18.19 -18.20 -4.32
CA GLN A 139 -19.38 -17.37 -4.22
C GLN A 139 -18.98 -15.92 -4.51
N LEU A 140 -19.16 -15.49 -5.77
CA LEU A 140 -19.01 -14.10 -6.21
C LEU A 140 -20.20 -13.28 -5.70
N HIS A 141 -20.27 -13.04 -4.41
CA HIS A 141 -21.27 -12.17 -3.82
C HIS A 141 -20.73 -10.74 -3.79
N ILE A 142 -21.48 -9.79 -4.36
CA ILE A 142 -21.11 -8.38 -4.36
C ILE A 142 -21.64 -7.74 -3.08
N TYR A 143 -20.76 -7.20 -2.28
CA TYR A 143 -21.08 -6.48 -1.06
C TYR A 143 -21.01 -4.96 -1.27
N PRO A 144 -21.77 -4.15 -0.52
CA PRO A 144 -21.67 -2.69 -0.62
C PRO A 144 -20.26 -2.15 -0.39
N GLY A 145 -19.50 -2.79 0.51
CA GLY A 145 -18.10 -2.44 0.79
C GLY A 145 -17.12 -2.68 -0.36
N ASP A 146 -17.48 -3.52 -1.33
CA ASP A 146 -16.65 -3.80 -2.49
C ASP A 146 -16.42 -2.54 -3.33
N PHE A 147 -17.45 -1.68 -3.48
CA PHE A 147 -17.32 -0.39 -4.17
C PHE A 147 -16.32 0.54 -3.47
N LEU A 148 -16.32 0.57 -2.14
CA LEU A 148 -15.37 1.37 -1.37
C LEU A 148 -13.95 0.83 -1.56
N CYS A 149 -13.76 -0.49 -1.57
CA CYS A 149 -12.45 -1.09 -1.83
C CYS A 149 -11.93 -0.79 -3.25
N ILE A 150 -12.80 -0.79 -4.28
CA ILE A 150 -12.44 -0.38 -5.64
C ILE A 150 -12.06 1.11 -5.67
N LEU A 151 -12.82 1.97 -4.99
CA LEU A 151 -12.52 3.39 -4.88
C LEU A 151 -11.18 3.63 -4.16
N SER A 152 -10.91 2.86 -3.11
CA SER A 152 -9.60 2.86 -2.44
C SER A 152 -8.47 2.52 -3.41
N ALA A 153 -8.63 1.48 -4.25
CA ALA A 153 -7.64 1.12 -5.25
C ALA A 153 -7.35 2.25 -6.26
N LEU A 154 -8.38 3.00 -6.62
CA LEU A 154 -8.24 4.18 -7.50
C LEU A 154 -7.45 5.29 -6.81
N PHE A 155 -7.82 5.66 -5.56
CA PHE A 155 -7.05 6.64 -4.78
C PHE A 155 -5.60 6.19 -4.57
N TYR A 156 -5.39 4.88 -4.35
CA TYR A 156 -4.05 4.34 -4.16
C TYR A 156 -3.22 4.41 -5.45
N ALA A 157 -3.83 4.17 -6.61
CA ALA A 157 -3.16 4.34 -7.89
C ALA A 157 -2.73 5.81 -8.11
N VAL A 158 -3.62 6.77 -7.82
CA VAL A 158 -3.30 8.21 -7.88
C VAL A 158 -2.18 8.56 -6.90
N TYR A 159 -2.25 8.06 -5.67
CA TYR A 159 -1.22 8.24 -4.65
C TYR A 159 0.15 7.74 -5.12
N ILE A 160 0.24 6.52 -5.67
CA ILE A 160 1.49 5.95 -6.19
C ILE A 160 2.07 6.79 -7.32
N ILE A 161 1.23 7.28 -8.24
CA ILE A 161 1.66 8.10 -9.38
C ILE A 161 2.19 9.46 -8.90
N ILE A 162 1.45 10.13 -8.02
CA ILE A 162 1.87 11.42 -7.46
C ILE A 162 3.16 11.26 -6.66
N THR A 163 3.24 10.26 -5.79
CA THR A 163 4.46 9.96 -5.02
C THR A 163 5.65 9.79 -5.95
N GLY A 164 5.52 8.95 -7.00
CA GLY A 164 6.60 8.70 -7.96
C GLY A 164 7.05 9.94 -8.76
N THR A 165 6.19 10.94 -8.87
CA THR A 165 6.52 12.22 -9.50
C THR A 165 7.21 13.17 -8.52
N VAL A 166 6.65 13.31 -7.34
CA VAL A 166 7.07 14.31 -6.33
C VAL A 166 8.40 13.95 -5.67
N VAL A 167 8.67 12.66 -5.42
CA VAL A 167 9.91 12.20 -4.77
C VAL A 167 11.18 12.53 -5.53
N LYS A 168 11.08 12.89 -6.82
CA LYS A 168 12.23 13.28 -7.63
C LYS A 168 12.76 14.66 -7.28
N ASN A 169 11.86 15.56 -6.87
CA ASN A 169 12.13 16.98 -6.62
C ASN A 169 11.91 17.40 -5.17
N SER A 170 11.58 16.46 -4.28
CA SER A 170 11.31 16.71 -2.85
C SER A 170 12.10 15.76 -1.98
N ASP A 171 12.25 16.11 -0.71
CA ASP A 171 12.85 15.23 0.28
C ASP A 171 11.93 14.05 0.58
N SER A 172 12.32 12.87 0.10
CA SER A 172 11.51 11.64 0.18
C SER A 172 11.29 11.17 1.63
N LEU A 173 12.25 11.45 2.54
CA LEU A 173 12.10 11.10 3.95
C LEU A 173 11.06 12.00 4.62
N ASN A 174 11.17 13.31 4.41
CA ASN A 174 10.22 14.27 4.97
C ASN A 174 8.82 14.07 4.38
N LEU A 175 8.70 13.75 3.08
CA LEU A 175 7.41 13.38 2.48
C LEU A 175 6.79 12.17 3.19
N GLY A 176 7.59 11.10 3.41
CA GLY A 176 7.14 9.89 4.10
C GLY A 176 6.64 10.18 5.52
N ILE A 177 7.31 11.06 6.26
CA ILE A 177 6.91 11.43 7.63
C ILE A 177 5.68 12.34 7.62
N LEU A 178 5.67 13.39 6.81
CA LEU A 178 4.60 14.39 6.79
C LEU A 178 3.26 13.80 6.36
N GLN A 179 3.24 12.91 5.37
CA GLN A 179 1.99 12.26 4.96
C GLN A 179 1.32 11.47 6.08
N LEU A 180 2.11 10.84 6.98
CA LEU A 180 1.57 10.17 8.16
C LEU A 180 0.90 11.18 9.11
N GLY A 181 1.56 12.32 9.36
CA GLY A 181 1.02 13.37 10.21
C GLY A 181 -0.30 13.94 9.68
N PHE A 182 -0.36 14.25 8.39
CA PHE A 182 -1.60 14.75 7.78
C PHE A 182 -2.70 13.67 7.72
N ALA A 183 -2.39 12.43 7.38
CA ALA A 183 -3.37 11.35 7.41
C ALA A 183 -3.93 11.12 8.81
N GLY A 184 -3.06 11.12 9.83
CA GLY A 184 -3.48 11.04 11.24
C GLY A 184 -4.31 12.23 11.69
N ALA A 185 -3.94 13.45 11.27
CA ALA A 185 -4.69 14.67 11.59
C ALA A 185 -6.09 14.67 10.95
N PHE A 186 -6.22 14.26 9.68
CA PHE A 186 -7.53 14.09 9.05
C PHE A 186 -8.33 13.01 9.75
N GLY A 187 -7.74 11.85 10.07
CA GLY A 187 -8.40 10.79 10.84
C GLY A 187 -8.93 11.30 12.18
N LEU A 188 -8.12 12.06 12.91
CA LEU A 188 -8.50 12.63 14.20
C LEU A 188 -9.62 13.67 14.06
N LEU A 189 -9.52 14.55 13.06
CA LEU A 189 -10.55 15.55 12.78
C LEU A 189 -11.91 14.88 12.51
N PHE A 190 -11.93 13.89 11.63
CA PHE A 190 -13.15 13.18 11.28
C PHE A 190 -13.68 12.30 12.43
N SER A 191 -12.78 11.75 13.25
CA SER A 191 -13.17 11.03 14.46
C SER A 191 -13.89 11.96 15.47
N PHE A 192 -13.43 13.20 15.64
CA PHE A 192 -14.14 14.18 16.48
C PHE A 192 -15.49 14.62 15.92
N ILE A 193 -15.66 14.62 14.58
CA ILE A 193 -16.90 15.06 13.95
C ILE A 193 -17.96 13.93 13.93
N PHE A 194 -17.55 12.71 13.65
CA PHE A 194 -18.47 11.60 13.35
C PHE A 194 -18.45 10.48 14.39
N GLU A 195 -17.44 10.46 15.27
CA GLU A 195 -17.20 9.41 16.26
C GLU A 195 -16.88 10.03 17.62
N THR A 196 -16.73 9.19 18.62
CA THR A 196 -16.14 9.58 19.91
C THR A 196 -14.72 9.02 19.98
N PRO A 197 -13.66 9.84 19.87
CA PRO A 197 -12.28 9.36 19.96
C PRO A 197 -12.06 8.59 21.27
N SER A 198 -11.51 7.39 21.14
CA SER A 198 -11.27 6.49 22.28
C SER A 198 -9.93 5.77 22.09
N LEU A 199 -9.36 5.32 23.22
CA LEU A 199 -8.19 4.44 23.18
C LEU A 199 -8.65 2.98 23.21
N PRO A 200 -7.86 2.06 22.63
CA PRO A 200 -8.20 0.64 22.68
C PRO A 200 -8.37 0.16 24.12
N ALA A 201 -9.50 -0.47 24.42
CA ALA A 201 -9.81 -0.97 25.75
C ALA A 201 -9.15 -2.34 26.04
N THR A 202 -8.65 -3.03 25.01
CA THR A 202 -8.11 -4.39 25.12
C THR A 202 -6.64 -4.46 24.70
N LEU A 203 -5.92 -5.46 25.23
CA LEU A 203 -4.53 -5.72 24.82
C LEU A 203 -4.43 -5.99 23.32
N ASN A 204 -5.36 -6.77 22.76
CA ASN A 204 -5.38 -7.07 21.33
C ASN A 204 -5.60 -5.81 20.47
N GLY A 205 -6.42 -4.87 20.93
CA GLY A 205 -6.58 -3.57 20.29
C GLY A 205 -5.28 -2.76 20.29
N TRP A 206 -4.55 -2.73 21.40
CA TRP A 206 -3.24 -2.06 21.48
C TRP A 206 -2.19 -2.74 20.59
N ILE A 207 -2.12 -4.07 20.60
CA ILE A 207 -1.21 -4.81 19.70
C ILE A 207 -1.51 -4.46 18.24
N SER A 208 -2.79 -4.44 17.85
CA SER A 208 -3.21 -4.06 16.50
C SER A 208 -2.75 -2.66 16.14
N ILE A 209 -3.01 -1.66 16.99
CA ILE A 209 -2.60 -0.28 16.74
C ILE A 209 -1.06 -0.15 16.66
N LEU A 210 -0.32 -0.80 17.56
CA LEU A 210 1.14 -0.73 17.55
C LEU A 210 1.74 -1.38 16.28
N VAL A 211 1.25 -2.54 15.86
CA VAL A 211 1.70 -3.18 14.61
C VAL A 211 1.34 -2.33 13.41
N LEU A 212 0.10 -1.85 13.31
CA LEU A 212 -0.35 -0.98 12.24
C LEU A 212 0.45 0.33 12.19
N SER A 213 0.76 0.92 13.34
CA SER A 213 1.49 2.18 13.41
C SER A 213 2.96 2.02 13.08
N LEU A 214 3.66 1.09 13.74
CA LEU A 214 5.12 1.01 13.67
C LEU A 214 5.59 0.21 12.46
N VAL A 215 4.99 -0.97 12.23
CA VAL A 215 5.43 -1.87 11.16
C VAL A 215 4.78 -1.49 9.83
N CYS A 216 3.45 -1.38 9.79
CA CYS A 216 2.78 -1.13 8.52
C CYS A 216 2.84 0.34 8.09
N SER A 217 2.72 1.31 9.03
CA SER A 217 2.66 2.73 8.67
C SER A 217 4.01 3.42 8.76
N ALA A 218 4.69 3.44 9.91
CA ALA A 218 5.96 4.15 10.07
C ALA A 218 7.03 3.58 9.13
N PHE A 219 7.28 2.27 9.17
CA PHE A 219 8.21 1.65 8.24
C PHE A 219 7.69 1.71 6.80
N GLY A 220 6.47 1.25 6.54
CA GLY A 220 5.92 1.11 5.19
C GLY A 220 5.87 2.44 4.43
N PHE A 221 5.19 3.44 4.96
CA PHE A 221 4.97 4.72 4.28
C PHE A 221 6.13 5.72 4.37
N VAL A 222 7.15 5.47 5.21
CA VAL A 222 8.41 6.23 5.16
C VAL A 222 9.36 5.60 4.14
N VAL A 223 9.48 4.27 4.11
CA VAL A 223 10.39 3.58 3.17
C VAL A 223 9.86 3.63 1.74
N GLN A 224 8.54 3.60 1.52
CA GLN A 224 7.95 3.62 0.18
C GLN A 224 8.41 4.83 -0.66
N PRO A 225 8.27 6.11 -0.24
CA PRO A 225 8.74 7.24 -1.02
C PRO A 225 10.25 7.21 -1.27
N LEU A 226 11.04 6.76 -0.28
CA LEU A 226 12.49 6.60 -0.41
C LEU A 226 12.86 5.59 -1.50
N ALA A 227 12.16 4.45 -1.55
CA ALA A 227 12.38 3.42 -2.54
C ALA A 227 11.79 3.82 -3.91
N GLN A 228 10.61 4.43 -3.92
CA GLN A 228 9.91 4.82 -5.15
C GLN A 228 10.66 5.88 -5.95
N LYS A 229 11.54 6.67 -5.33
CA LYS A 229 12.46 7.57 -6.02
C LYS A 229 13.33 6.87 -7.08
N TYR A 230 13.60 5.57 -6.92
CA TYR A 230 14.52 4.77 -7.76
C TYR A 230 13.81 3.75 -8.63
N THR A 231 12.47 3.79 -8.71
CA THR A 231 11.67 2.91 -9.57
C THR A 231 10.53 3.69 -10.24
N THR A 232 9.70 3.02 -11.03
CA THR A 232 8.55 3.65 -11.71
C THR A 232 7.25 3.37 -10.95
N PRO A 233 6.23 4.26 -11.06
CA PRO A 233 4.92 4.03 -10.44
C PRO A 233 4.30 2.69 -10.85
N THR A 234 4.37 2.33 -12.13
CA THR A 234 3.80 1.07 -12.63
C THR A 234 4.48 -0.15 -12.03
N ARG A 235 5.81 -0.08 -11.86
CA ARG A 235 6.56 -1.17 -11.23
C ARG A 235 6.28 -1.26 -9.73
N THR A 236 6.11 -0.13 -9.07
CA THR A 236 5.66 -0.05 -7.67
C THR A 236 4.31 -0.75 -7.50
N GLY A 237 3.31 -0.40 -8.33
CA GLY A 237 2.00 -1.04 -8.29
C GLY A 237 2.06 -2.56 -8.51
N LEU A 238 2.95 -3.03 -9.40
CA LEU A 238 3.12 -4.47 -9.62
C LEU A 238 3.78 -5.18 -8.43
N ILE A 239 4.76 -4.56 -7.76
CA ILE A 239 5.36 -5.13 -6.55
C ILE A 239 4.31 -5.22 -5.43
N PHE A 240 3.44 -4.23 -5.32
CA PHE A 240 2.35 -4.24 -4.33
C PHE A 240 1.30 -5.32 -4.59
N ALA A 241 1.22 -5.87 -5.81
CA ALA A 241 0.42 -7.07 -6.08
C ALA A 241 0.87 -8.32 -5.29
N LEU A 242 2.05 -8.30 -4.67
CA LEU A 242 2.50 -9.34 -3.74
C LEU A 242 1.80 -9.28 -2.38
N GLU A 243 1.09 -8.19 -2.06
CA GLU A 243 0.42 -8.02 -0.76
C GLU A 243 -0.54 -9.16 -0.42
N PRO A 244 -1.46 -9.60 -1.31
CA PRO A 244 -2.32 -10.75 -1.04
C PRO A 244 -1.54 -12.07 -0.87
N VAL A 245 -0.39 -12.23 -1.54
CA VAL A 245 0.47 -13.41 -1.38
C VAL A 245 1.06 -13.46 0.03
N PHE A 246 1.54 -12.32 0.52
CA PHE A 246 2.03 -12.22 1.90
C PHE A 246 0.92 -12.34 2.92
N ALA A 247 -0.28 -11.79 2.65
CA ALA A 247 -1.44 -11.97 3.51
C ALA A 247 -1.81 -13.45 3.65
N ALA A 248 -1.79 -14.20 2.55
CA ALA A 248 -2.03 -15.64 2.56
C ALA A 248 -0.92 -16.40 3.32
N LEU A 249 0.33 -15.97 3.19
CA LEU A 249 1.46 -16.54 3.96
C LEU A 249 1.24 -16.33 5.47
N PHE A 250 0.84 -15.14 5.89
CA PHE A 250 0.53 -14.87 7.31
C PHE A 250 -0.68 -15.66 7.80
N GLY A 251 -1.74 -15.81 6.98
CA GLY A 251 -2.88 -16.66 7.27
C GLY A 251 -2.46 -18.12 7.51
N PHE A 252 -1.57 -18.66 6.67
CA PHE A 252 -1.03 -20.00 6.86
C PHE A 252 -0.19 -20.13 8.14
N LEU A 253 0.73 -19.19 8.39
CA LEU A 253 1.66 -19.26 9.52
C LEU A 253 1.01 -19.05 10.89
N PHE A 254 0.05 -18.11 10.97
CA PHE A 254 -0.50 -17.65 12.24
C PHE A 254 -1.95 -18.10 12.50
N ALA A 255 -2.72 -18.30 11.43
CA ALA A 255 -4.11 -18.77 11.52
C ALA A 255 -4.28 -20.24 11.11
N HIS A 256 -3.18 -20.93 10.71
CA HIS A 256 -3.19 -22.30 10.21
C HIS A 256 -4.14 -22.51 9.03
N GLU A 257 -4.38 -21.47 8.24
CA GLU A 257 -5.23 -21.52 7.05
C GLU A 257 -4.49 -22.26 5.93
N ILE A 258 -5.10 -23.33 5.41
CA ILE A 258 -4.57 -24.06 4.25
C ILE A 258 -5.25 -23.53 3.00
N LEU A 259 -4.45 -23.02 2.08
CA LEU A 259 -4.96 -22.56 0.79
C LEU A 259 -5.47 -23.75 -0.04
N PRO A 260 -6.59 -23.59 -0.76
CA PRO A 260 -6.96 -24.54 -1.81
C PRO A 260 -5.93 -24.50 -2.95
N LEU A 261 -5.85 -25.56 -3.75
CA LEU A 261 -4.89 -25.68 -4.87
C LEU A 261 -4.89 -24.43 -5.78
N ARG A 262 -6.06 -23.86 -6.06
CA ARG A 262 -6.20 -22.61 -6.83
C ARG A 262 -5.45 -21.44 -6.19
N GLY A 263 -5.39 -21.36 -4.86
CA GLY A 263 -4.68 -20.31 -4.14
C GLY A 263 -3.17 -20.43 -4.32
N TYR A 264 -2.61 -21.63 -4.26
CA TYR A 264 -1.18 -21.87 -4.55
C TYR A 264 -0.83 -21.51 -6.00
N ILE A 265 -1.68 -21.89 -6.98
CA ILE A 265 -1.51 -21.51 -8.38
C ILE A 265 -1.57 -19.98 -8.51
N GLY A 266 -2.53 -19.34 -7.84
CA GLY A 266 -2.67 -17.87 -7.83
C GLY A 266 -1.43 -17.17 -7.29
N ALA A 267 -0.92 -17.61 -6.14
CA ALA A 267 0.31 -17.06 -5.57
C ALA A 267 1.51 -17.23 -6.51
N ALA A 268 1.66 -18.40 -7.14
CA ALA A 268 2.71 -18.65 -8.13
C ALA A 268 2.60 -17.70 -9.35
N LEU A 269 1.40 -17.46 -9.86
CA LEU A 269 1.17 -16.54 -10.97
C LEU A 269 1.50 -15.09 -10.62
N VAL A 270 1.17 -14.63 -9.41
CA VAL A 270 1.55 -13.28 -8.94
C VAL A 270 3.07 -13.14 -8.89
N LEU A 271 3.76 -14.11 -8.29
CA LEU A 271 5.23 -14.14 -8.22
C LEU A 271 5.86 -14.14 -9.62
N LEU A 272 5.36 -14.99 -10.52
CA LEU A 272 5.80 -15.03 -11.92
C LEU A 272 5.58 -13.69 -12.63
N GLY A 273 4.45 -13.03 -12.40
CA GLY A 273 4.15 -11.71 -12.96
C GLY A 273 5.19 -10.67 -12.58
N VAL A 274 5.58 -10.62 -11.30
CA VAL A 274 6.63 -9.72 -10.82
C VAL A 274 7.98 -10.04 -11.44
N VAL A 275 8.36 -11.32 -11.53
CA VAL A 275 9.64 -11.78 -12.10
C VAL A 275 9.72 -11.50 -13.61
N VAL A 276 8.67 -11.83 -14.37
CA VAL A 276 8.61 -11.60 -15.83
C VAL A 276 8.75 -10.12 -16.17
N SER A 277 8.14 -9.26 -15.37
CA SER A 277 8.27 -7.82 -15.55
C SER A 277 9.69 -7.29 -15.33
N ASP A 278 10.51 -8.00 -14.51
CA ASP A 278 11.90 -7.62 -14.20
C ASP A 278 12.91 -8.08 -15.24
N TRP A 279 12.68 -9.25 -15.83
CA TRP A 279 13.66 -9.91 -16.71
C TRP A 279 14.13 -9.01 -17.87
N GLN A 280 13.23 -8.28 -18.51
CA GLN A 280 13.58 -7.43 -19.65
C GLN A 280 14.08 -6.02 -19.26
N GLY A 281 13.78 -5.58 -18.05
CA GLY A 281 14.37 -4.35 -17.51
C GLY A 281 15.90 -4.44 -17.37
N LYS A 282 16.39 -5.60 -16.95
CA LYS A 282 17.84 -5.87 -16.84
C LYS A 282 18.54 -6.00 -18.19
N ARG A 283 17.87 -6.53 -19.22
CA ARG A 283 18.44 -6.72 -20.54
C ARG A 283 18.78 -5.39 -21.22
N ARG A 284 17.97 -4.37 -21.05
CA ARG A 284 18.21 -3.03 -21.60
C ARG A 284 19.29 -2.22 -20.86
N GLU A 285 19.40 -2.35 -19.54
CA GLU A 285 20.52 -1.74 -18.81
C GLU A 285 21.85 -2.34 -19.30
N HIS A 286 21.85 -3.62 -19.66
CA HIS A 286 23.05 -4.31 -20.20
C HIS A 286 23.34 -3.90 -21.65
N GLU A 287 22.31 -3.74 -22.49
CA GLU A 287 22.46 -3.28 -23.88
C GLU A 287 22.90 -1.82 -23.98
N HIS A 288 22.42 -0.96 -23.07
CA HIS A 288 22.87 0.45 -23.00
C HIS A 288 24.30 0.61 -22.46
N THR A 289 24.76 -0.31 -21.61
CA THR A 289 26.15 -0.31 -21.10
C THR A 289 27.16 -0.94 -22.06
N LEU A 290 26.70 -1.72 -23.02
CA LEU A 290 27.56 -2.33 -24.06
C LEU A 290 27.58 -1.53 -25.38
N GLY A 291 26.70 -0.54 -25.53
CA GLY A 291 26.59 0.33 -26.71
C GLY A 291 27.21 1.72 -26.55
N THR A 292 27.88 1.98 -25.43
CA THR A 292 28.70 3.17 -25.14
C THR A 292 30.16 2.75 -24.94
#